data_30431c6dd2fce6fdcd95d5edf1ff5b1d
#
_entry.id   30431c6dd2fce6fdcd95d5edf1ff5b1d
#
_cell.length_a   1.000
_cell.length_b   1.000
_cell.length_c   1.000
_cell.angle_alpha   90.00
_cell.angle_beta   90.00
_cell.angle_gamma   90.00
#
_symmetry.space_group_name_H-M   'P 1'
#
loop_
_entity.id
_entity.type
_entity.pdbx_description
1 polymer ?
#
loop_
_entity_poly.entity_id
_entity_poly.type
_entity_poly.pdbx_seq_one_letter_code
_entity_poly.pdbx_strand_id
1 'polypeptide(L)'
;MSYVLALTGGIATGKSTADNFFKKKKIPVIDCDQIAHELMKPDQASWQAVKNNFGKEYLNPNQTINHKKLGQLVFNDKNALAKLNQLTHPLIFAKTIQKIKEYQNSSLIILDAPVYFESGMDKKNIANGVLVITLPFELQLKRLKERNQLTDEEAKARINSQIPLKKKSANG
;
A
#
# COMPACT_ATOMS: atom_id res chain seq x y z
N MET A 1 -12.40 -22.44 5.61
CA MET A 1 -11.99 -21.02 5.77
C MET A 1 -10.60 -20.85 5.20
N SER A 2 -10.41 -19.83 4.38
CA SER A 2 -9.08 -19.49 3.85
C SER A 2 -8.23 -18.82 4.94
N TYR A 3 -6.95 -19.17 5.02
CA TYR A 3 -6.00 -18.42 5.84
C TYR A 3 -5.54 -17.18 5.06
N VAL A 4 -5.74 -15.99 5.60
CA VAL A 4 -5.28 -14.74 4.99
C VAL A 4 -3.98 -14.32 5.68
N LEU A 5 -2.88 -14.30 4.93
CA LEU A 5 -1.57 -13.87 5.40
C LEU A 5 -1.26 -12.49 4.82
N ALA A 6 -1.20 -11.45 5.66
CA ALA A 6 -0.75 -10.15 5.24
C ALA A 6 0.76 -10.15 4.99
N LEU A 7 1.18 -9.68 3.82
CA LEU A 7 2.58 -9.53 3.44
C LEU A 7 2.92 -8.04 3.45
N THR A 8 3.85 -7.66 4.30
CA THR A 8 4.33 -6.29 4.41
C THR A 8 5.85 -6.24 4.54
N GLY A 9 6.41 -5.07 4.60
CA GLY A 9 7.85 -4.86 4.72
C GLY A 9 8.21 -3.39 4.55
N GLY A 10 9.50 -3.10 4.57
CA GLY A 10 10.02 -1.77 4.27
C GLY A 10 10.29 -1.57 2.78
N ILE A 11 10.52 -0.33 2.40
CA ILE A 11 10.98 0.00 1.06
C ILE A 11 12.28 -0.77 0.75
N ALA A 12 12.41 -1.32 -0.44
CA ALA A 12 13.58 -2.07 -0.93
C ALA A 12 13.98 -3.33 -0.12
N THR A 13 13.09 -3.88 0.74
CA THR A 13 13.38 -5.11 1.52
C THR A 13 13.28 -6.40 0.71
N GLY A 14 12.72 -6.37 -0.50
CA GLY A 14 12.57 -7.54 -1.35
C GLY A 14 11.18 -8.18 -1.29
N LYS A 15 10.16 -7.45 -0.81
CA LYS A 15 8.76 -7.91 -0.77
C LYS A 15 8.27 -8.46 -2.11
N SER A 16 8.62 -7.82 -3.23
CA SER A 16 8.28 -8.28 -4.59
C SER A 16 8.84 -9.66 -4.94
N THR A 17 9.94 -10.06 -4.33
CA THR A 17 10.49 -11.42 -4.49
C THR A 17 9.57 -12.45 -3.82
N ALA A 18 9.05 -12.13 -2.64
CA ALA A 18 8.07 -12.97 -1.95
C ALA A 18 6.74 -13.04 -2.73
N ASP A 19 6.25 -11.91 -3.27
CA ASP A 19 5.06 -11.89 -4.13
C ASP A 19 5.21 -12.83 -5.33
N ASN A 20 6.34 -12.74 -6.02
CA ASN A 20 6.63 -13.60 -7.17
C ASN A 20 6.71 -15.08 -6.78
N PHE A 21 7.24 -15.40 -5.60
CA PHE A 21 7.26 -16.77 -5.08
C PHE A 21 5.84 -17.31 -4.90
N PHE A 22 4.95 -16.56 -4.24
CA PHE A 22 3.57 -16.97 -4.03
C PHE A 22 2.80 -17.13 -5.36
N LYS A 23 2.97 -16.19 -6.29
CA LYS A 23 2.37 -16.25 -7.63
C LYS A 23 2.82 -17.49 -8.41
N LYS A 24 4.11 -17.83 -8.36
CA LYS A 24 4.65 -19.06 -8.98
C LYS A 24 4.05 -20.33 -8.38
N LYS A 25 3.70 -20.30 -7.09
CA LYS A 25 3.02 -21.40 -6.40
C LYS A 25 1.50 -21.41 -6.63
N LYS A 26 0.98 -20.53 -7.50
CA LYS A 26 -0.46 -20.36 -7.79
C LYS A 26 -1.29 -20.03 -6.53
N ILE A 27 -0.67 -19.43 -5.53
CA ILE A 27 -1.33 -18.90 -4.35
C ILE A 27 -1.92 -17.53 -4.73
N PRO A 28 -3.21 -17.26 -4.47
CA PRO A 28 -3.79 -15.95 -4.72
C PRO A 28 -3.05 -14.84 -3.97
N VAL A 29 -2.67 -13.79 -4.69
CA VAL A 29 -2.06 -12.58 -4.14
C VAL A 29 -2.98 -11.40 -4.44
N ILE A 30 -3.48 -10.77 -3.40
CA ILE A 30 -4.31 -9.55 -3.46
C ILE A 30 -3.40 -8.37 -3.19
N ASP A 31 -3.18 -7.55 -4.20
CA ASP A 31 -2.33 -6.36 -4.14
C ASP A 31 -3.16 -5.12 -3.78
N CYS A 32 -2.96 -4.60 -2.56
CA CYS A 32 -3.68 -3.43 -2.05
C CYS A 32 -3.31 -2.13 -2.79
N ASP A 33 -2.07 -2.01 -3.29
CA ASP A 33 -1.65 -0.84 -4.07
C ASP A 33 -2.35 -0.85 -5.45
N GLN A 34 -2.49 -2.02 -6.06
CA GLN A 34 -3.26 -2.18 -7.30
C GLN A 34 -4.74 -1.84 -7.07
N ILE A 35 -5.34 -2.31 -5.97
CA ILE A 35 -6.75 -1.96 -5.62
C ILE A 35 -6.88 -0.44 -5.47
N ALA A 36 -5.98 0.21 -4.73
CA ALA A 36 -6.00 1.66 -4.57
C ALA A 36 -5.88 2.39 -5.92
N HIS A 37 -4.99 1.93 -6.80
CA HIS A 37 -4.83 2.49 -8.14
C HIS A 37 -6.09 2.29 -9.01
N GLU A 38 -6.71 1.12 -8.96
CA GLU A 38 -7.95 0.85 -9.70
C GLU A 38 -9.11 1.75 -9.24
N LEU A 39 -9.27 1.95 -7.93
CA LEU A 39 -10.29 2.81 -7.37
C LEU A 39 -10.08 4.31 -7.69
N MET A 40 -8.85 4.70 -8.06
CA MET A 40 -8.52 6.06 -8.50
C MET A 40 -8.71 6.30 -10.00
N LYS A 41 -9.08 5.29 -10.79
CA LYS A 41 -9.41 5.47 -12.22
C LYS A 41 -10.71 6.28 -12.38
N PRO A 42 -10.90 6.97 -13.50
CA PRO A 42 -12.13 7.73 -13.76
C PRO A 42 -13.39 6.92 -13.45
N ASP A 43 -14.37 7.59 -12.85
CA ASP A 43 -15.67 7.06 -12.44
C ASP A 43 -15.65 5.99 -11.32
N GLN A 44 -14.48 5.62 -10.82
CA GLN A 44 -14.37 4.74 -9.66
C GLN A 44 -14.58 5.50 -8.33
N ALA A 45 -14.85 4.75 -7.24
CA ALA A 45 -15.27 5.33 -5.96
C ALA A 45 -14.27 6.31 -5.35
N SER A 46 -12.97 6.00 -5.34
CA SER A 46 -11.95 6.93 -4.82
C SER A 46 -11.75 8.14 -5.72
N TRP A 47 -11.85 7.97 -7.03
CA TRP A 47 -11.83 9.07 -7.98
C TRP A 47 -13.00 10.04 -7.73
N GLN A 48 -14.22 9.53 -7.57
CA GLN A 48 -15.38 10.35 -7.24
C GLN A 48 -15.20 11.09 -5.91
N ALA A 49 -14.68 10.40 -4.88
CA ALA A 49 -14.40 11.00 -3.58
C ALA A 49 -13.38 12.15 -3.70
N VAL A 50 -12.30 11.97 -4.46
CA VAL A 50 -11.30 13.02 -4.71
C VAL A 50 -11.92 14.19 -5.47
N LYS A 51 -12.61 13.94 -6.58
CA LYS A 51 -13.26 14.98 -7.37
C LYS A 51 -14.22 15.84 -6.55
N ASN A 52 -15.04 15.19 -5.73
CA ASN A 52 -16.07 15.88 -4.94
C ASN A 52 -15.52 16.65 -3.73
N ASN A 53 -14.38 16.23 -3.17
CA ASN A 53 -13.84 16.79 -1.93
C ASN A 53 -12.59 17.67 -2.12
N PHE A 54 -11.85 17.50 -3.20
CA PHE A 54 -10.66 18.29 -3.52
C PHE A 54 -10.88 19.20 -4.72
N GLY A 55 -11.83 18.89 -5.60
CA GLY A 55 -12.19 19.71 -6.74
C GLY A 55 -11.64 19.18 -8.06
N LYS A 56 -12.20 19.75 -9.15
CA LYS A 56 -11.85 19.38 -10.53
C LYS A 56 -10.43 19.79 -10.92
N GLU A 57 -9.84 20.75 -10.21
CA GLU A 57 -8.48 21.22 -10.42
C GLU A 57 -7.41 20.16 -10.14
N TYR A 58 -7.77 19.07 -9.44
CA TYR A 58 -6.92 17.89 -9.22
C TYR A 58 -7.13 16.79 -10.27
N LEU A 59 -7.87 17.07 -11.32
CA LEU A 59 -8.01 16.19 -12.49
C LEU A 59 -7.19 16.72 -13.67
N ASN A 60 -6.70 15.80 -14.48
CA ASN A 60 -6.12 16.09 -15.78
C ASN A 60 -7.25 16.34 -16.83
N PRO A 61 -6.95 16.89 -18.02
CA PRO A 61 -7.94 17.06 -19.10
C PRO A 61 -8.66 15.76 -19.50
N ASN A 62 -7.98 14.62 -19.40
CA ASN A 62 -8.54 13.29 -19.67
C ASN A 62 -9.29 12.67 -18.47
N GLN A 63 -9.66 13.49 -17.49
CA GLN A 63 -10.38 13.11 -16.28
C GLN A 63 -9.63 12.17 -15.32
N THR A 64 -8.40 11.80 -15.57
CA THR A 64 -7.59 11.04 -14.58
C THR A 64 -7.16 11.95 -13.42
N ILE A 65 -6.90 11.37 -12.25
CA ILE A 65 -6.34 12.13 -11.12
C ILE A 65 -4.96 12.70 -11.50
N ASN A 66 -4.74 13.98 -11.25
CA ASN A 66 -3.41 14.57 -11.31
C ASN A 66 -2.63 14.22 -10.04
N HIS A 67 -2.01 13.03 -10.06
CA HIS A 67 -1.27 12.51 -8.90
C HIS A 67 -0.14 13.42 -8.45
N LYS A 68 0.48 14.17 -9.37
CA LYS A 68 1.54 15.13 -9.02
C LYS A 68 0.97 16.28 -8.20
N LYS A 69 -0.11 16.89 -8.65
CA LYS A 69 -0.74 18.03 -7.98
C LYS A 69 -1.37 17.64 -6.64
N LEU A 70 -2.12 16.53 -6.63
CA LEU A 70 -2.72 15.99 -5.39
C LEU A 70 -1.63 15.56 -4.40
N GLY A 71 -0.57 14.90 -4.88
CA GLY A 71 0.57 14.50 -4.08
C GLY A 71 1.29 15.68 -3.43
N GLN A 72 1.50 16.77 -4.17
CA GLN A 72 2.08 18.00 -3.62
C GLN A 72 1.21 18.61 -2.51
N LEU A 73 -0.12 18.62 -2.70
CA LEU A 73 -1.03 19.10 -1.65
C LEU A 73 -0.89 18.27 -0.38
N VAL A 74 -1.05 16.94 -0.47
CA VAL A 74 -1.08 16.07 0.71
C VAL A 74 0.30 15.89 1.36
N PHE A 75 1.37 16.14 0.62
CA PHE A 75 2.72 16.15 1.18
C PHE A 75 2.96 17.38 2.07
N ASN A 76 2.39 18.54 1.70
CA ASN A 76 2.60 19.80 2.42
C ASN A 76 1.50 20.11 3.45
N ASP A 77 0.34 19.44 3.36
CA ASP A 77 -0.81 19.67 4.26
C ASP A 77 -1.26 18.34 4.89
N LYS A 78 -0.97 18.19 6.19
CA LYS A 78 -1.36 17.01 6.97
C LYS A 78 -2.88 16.83 7.06
N ASN A 79 -3.66 17.92 7.05
CA ASN A 79 -5.12 17.84 7.09
C ASN A 79 -5.66 17.33 5.76
N ALA A 80 -5.09 17.79 4.64
CA ALA A 80 -5.42 17.29 3.32
C ALA A 80 -5.07 15.78 3.18
N LEU A 81 -3.92 15.35 3.71
CA LEU A 81 -3.54 13.95 3.76
C LEU A 81 -4.53 13.12 4.59
N ALA A 82 -4.86 13.59 5.79
CA ALA A 82 -5.82 12.92 6.66
C ALA A 82 -7.20 12.80 6.00
N LYS A 83 -7.67 13.87 5.33
CA LYS A 83 -8.92 13.88 4.57
C LYS A 83 -8.88 12.87 3.42
N LEU A 84 -7.80 12.83 2.63
CA LEU A 84 -7.65 11.87 1.55
C LEU A 84 -7.72 10.43 2.07
N ASN A 85 -6.98 10.13 3.13
CA ASN A 85 -6.96 8.82 3.75
C ASN A 85 -8.34 8.43 4.30
N GLN A 86 -9.04 9.35 4.98
CA GLN A 86 -10.39 9.12 5.49
C GLN A 86 -11.39 8.77 4.38
N LEU A 87 -11.26 9.38 3.22
CA LEU A 87 -12.13 9.13 2.06
C LEU A 87 -11.79 7.82 1.34
N THR A 88 -10.51 7.50 1.21
CA THR A 88 -10.06 6.39 0.33
C THR A 88 -9.84 5.07 1.07
N HIS A 89 -9.35 5.08 2.31
CA HIS A 89 -9.07 3.85 3.06
C HIS A 89 -10.29 2.95 3.24
N PRO A 90 -11.49 3.45 3.59
CA PRO A 90 -12.68 2.60 3.70
C PRO A 90 -13.06 1.92 2.38
N LEU A 91 -12.87 2.61 1.26
CA LEU A 91 -13.16 2.09 -0.08
C LEU A 91 -12.16 0.98 -0.47
N ILE A 92 -10.88 1.21 -0.22
CA ILE A 92 -9.83 0.21 -0.44
C ILE A 92 -10.08 -1.02 0.43
N PHE A 93 -10.41 -0.82 1.71
CA PHE A 93 -10.71 -1.89 2.64
C PHE A 93 -11.91 -2.73 2.19
N ALA A 94 -13.03 -2.09 1.81
CA ALA A 94 -14.21 -2.78 1.32
C ALA A 94 -13.91 -3.61 0.06
N LYS A 95 -13.13 -3.06 -0.88
CA LYS A 95 -12.71 -3.76 -2.10
C LYS A 95 -11.78 -4.93 -1.80
N THR A 96 -10.88 -4.76 -0.82
CA THR A 96 -10.00 -5.84 -0.34
C THR A 96 -10.79 -7.01 0.23
N ILE A 97 -11.78 -6.73 1.09
CA ILE A 97 -12.69 -7.77 1.63
C ILE A 97 -13.44 -8.50 0.51
N GLN A 98 -13.93 -7.75 -0.47
CA GLN A 98 -14.58 -8.35 -1.64
C GLN A 98 -13.63 -9.31 -2.36
N LYS A 99 -12.39 -8.91 -2.60
CA LYS A 99 -11.37 -9.74 -3.25
C LYS A 99 -11.02 -10.99 -2.44
N ILE A 100 -10.92 -10.88 -1.11
CA ILE A 100 -10.70 -12.05 -0.24
C ILE A 100 -11.85 -13.07 -0.40
N LYS A 101 -13.11 -12.60 -0.47
CA LYS A 101 -14.26 -13.48 -0.67
C LYS A 101 -14.23 -14.20 -2.02
N GLU A 102 -13.71 -13.58 -3.08
CA GLU A 102 -13.56 -14.23 -4.40
C GLU A 102 -12.63 -15.46 -4.33
N TYR A 103 -11.68 -15.48 -3.38
CA TYR A 103 -10.73 -16.57 -3.17
C TYR A 103 -11.04 -17.45 -1.95
N GLN A 104 -12.26 -17.43 -1.43
CA GLN A 104 -12.64 -18.15 -0.19
C GLN A 104 -12.44 -19.68 -0.23
N ASN A 105 -12.28 -20.27 -1.42
CA ASN A 105 -12.00 -21.68 -1.59
C ASN A 105 -10.49 -22.03 -1.60
N SER A 106 -9.62 -21.02 -1.56
CA SER A 106 -8.17 -21.22 -1.47
C SER A 106 -7.78 -21.46 -0.01
N SER A 107 -6.86 -22.39 0.25
CA SER A 107 -6.37 -22.66 1.61
C SER A 107 -5.58 -21.48 2.19
N LEU A 108 -4.87 -20.74 1.31
CA LEU A 108 -4.04 -19.59 1.67
C LEU A 108 -4.30 -18.46 0.67
N ILE A 109 -4.40 -17.23 1.18
CA ILE A 109 -4.48 -15.99 0.41
C ILE A 109 -3.38 -15.06 0.94
N ILE A 110 -2.60 -14.49 0.06
CA ILE A 110 -1.63 -13.44 0.41
C ILE A 110 -2.29 -12.08 0.19
N LEU A 111 -2.29 -11.27 1.24
CA LEU A 111 -2.70 -9.87 1.18
C LEU A 111 -1.44 -9.00 1.13
N ASP A 112 -1.03 -8.62 -0.08
CA ASP A 112 0.11 -7.72 -0.25
C ASP A 112 -0.29 -6.29 0.10
N ALA A 113 0.20 -5.81 1.24
CA ALA A 113 -0.10 -4.49 1.78
C ALA A 113 1.17 -3.84 2.35
N PRO A 114 1.92 -3.08 1.54
CA PRO A 114 3.17 -2.44 1.96
C PRO A 114 2.99 -1.51 3.17
N VAL A 115 1.84 -0.86 3.26
CA VAL A 115 1.45 0.06 4.34
C VAL A 115 0.40 -0.54 5.29
N TYR A 116 0.48 -1.85 5.54
CA TYR A 116 -0.50 -2.59 6.35
C TYR A 116 -0.76 -1.95 7.71
N PHE A 117 0.31 -1.65 8.44
CA PHE A 117 0.23 -1.00 9.76
C PHE A 117 -0.07 0.50 9.66
N GLU A 118 0.55 1.19 8.70
CA GLU A 118 0.38 2.63 8.50
C GLU A 118 -1.05 3.00 8.10
N SER A 119 -1.74 2.11 7.38
CA SER A 119 -3.14 2.31 6.98
C SER A 119 -4.16 1.89 8.05
N GLY A 120 -3.70 1.27 9.15
CA GLY A 120 -4.57 0.74 10.21
C GLY A 120 -5.32 -0.54 9.82
N MET A 121 -4.89 -1.26 8.79
CA MET A 121 -5.47 -2.54 8.40
C MET A 121 -5.27 -3.63 9.46
N ASP A 122 -4.20 -3.56 10.24
CA ASP A 122 -3.92 -4.41 11.39
C ASP A 122 -5.06 -4.43 12.43
N LYS A 123 -5.71 -3.28 12.62
CA LYS A 123 -6.83 -3.10 13.55
C LYS A 123 -8.17 -3.63 13.02
N LYS A 124 -8.23 -4.07 11.77
CA LYS A 124 -9.47 -4.48 11.09
C LYS A 124 -9.66 -6.01 11.08
N ASN A 125 -8.74 -6.79 11.63
CA ASN A 125 -8.80 -8.25 11.71
C ASN A 125 -9.09 -8.94 10.36
N ILE A 126 -8.52 -8.43 9.27
CA ILE A 126 -8.71 -8.99 7.92
C ILE A 126 -7.71 -10.09 7.58
N ALA A 127 -6.61 -10.16 8.31
CA ALA A 127 -5.60 -11.18 8.16
C ALA A 127 -5.52 -12.06 9.42
N ASN A 128 -5.20 -13.35 9.23
CA ASN A 128 -4.99 -14.32 10.29
C ASN A 128 -3.55 -14.28 10.83
N GLY A 129 -2.63 -13.70 10.06
CA GLY A 129 -1.24 -13.51 10.44
C GLY A 129 -0.57 -12.47 9.54
N VAL A 130 0.62 -12.03 9.95
CA VAL A 130 1.40 -11.04 9.20
C VAL A 130 2.80 -11.56 8.96
N LEU A 131 3.22 -11.56 7.69
CA LEU A 131 4.59 -11.84 7.28
C LEU A 131 5.31 -10.52 6.97
N VAL A 132 6.31 -10.19 7.77
CA VAL A 132 7.09 -8.96 7.59
C VAL A 132 8.42 -9.30 6.93
N ILE A 133 8.64 -8.78 5.72
CA ILE A 133 9.93 -8.89 5.03
C ILE A 133 10.86 -7.82 5.57
N THR A 134 11.95 -8.24 6.17
CA THR A 134 12.96 -7.37 6.76
C THR A 134 14.29 -7.45 6.02
N LEU A 135 15.09 -6.40 6.15
CA LEU A 135 16.45 -6.34 5.63
C LEU A 135 17.28 -5.44 6.57
N PRO A 136 18.56 -5.75 6.83
CA PRO A 136 19.44 -4.84 7.53
C PRO A 136 19.47 -3.46 6.87
N PHE A 137 19.48 -2.39 7.69
CA PHE A 137 19.35 -1.01 7.22
C PHE A 137 20.37 -0.66 6.12
N GLU A 138 21.62 -1.07 6.28
CA GLU A 138 22.69 -0.79 5.31
C GLU A 138 22.41 -1.44 3.93
N LEU A 139 21.88 -2.66 3.93
CA LEU A 139 21.49 -3.34 2.69
C LEU A 139 20.24 -2.71 2.06
N GLN A 140 19.29 -2.29 2.89
CA GLN A 140 18.09 -1.58 2.45
C GLN A 140 18.47 -0.25 1.79
N LEU A 141 19.35 0.52 2.43
CA LEU A 141 19.88 1.78 1.93
C LEU A 141 20.59 1.59 0.58
N LYS A 142 21.51 0.64 0.51
CA LYS A 142 22.24 0.31 -0.72
C LYS A 142 21.28 -0.02 -1.87
N ARG A 143 20.35 -0.96 -1.66
CA ARG A 143 19.37 -1.36 -2.69
C ARG A 143 18.48 -0.22 -3.14
N LEU A 144 18.04 0.64 -2.21
CA LEU A 144 17.18 1.77 -2.53
C LEU A 144 17.90 2.80 -3.39
N LYS A 145 19.16 3.11 -3.05
CA LYS A 145 20.01 4.01 -3.84
C LYS A 145 20.23 3.50 -5.26
N GLU A 146 20.63 2.24 -5.39
CA GLU A 146 20.89 1.61 -6.70
C GLU A 146 19.64 1.58 -7.58
N ARG A 147 18.48 1.22 -7.00
CA ARG A 147 17.21 1.12 -7.73
C ARG A 147 16.68 2.47 -8.20
N ASN A 148 16.80 3.51 -7.39
CA ASN A 148 16.14 4.81 -7.60
C ASN A 148 17.12 5.95 -7.90
N GLN A 149 18.43 5.68 -7.97
CA GLN A 149 19.49 6.68 -8.21
C GLN A 149 19.42 7.85 -7.23
N LEU A 150 19.24 7.52 -5.93
CA LEU A 150 19.09 8.51 -4.86
C LEU A 150 20.42 8.82 -4.17
N THR A 151 20.51 10.01 -3.58
CA THR A 151 21.55 10.33 -2.61
C THR A 151 21.34 9.57 -1.30
N ASP A 152 22.34 9.57 -0.43
CA ASP A 152 22.24 8.96 0.90
C ASP A 152 21.14 9.59 1.75
N GLU A 153 21.06 10.93 1.74
CA GLU A 153 20.08 11.69 2.49
C GLU A 153 18.64 11.39 2.02
N GLU A 154 18.41 11.37 0.71
CA GLU A 154 17.11 11.07 0.13
C GLU A 154 16.67 9.63 0.44
N ALA A 155 17.58 8.67 0.33
CA ALA A 155 17.29 7.29 0.62
C ALA A 155 17.00 7.06 2.11
N LYS A 156 17.79 7.65 3.01
CA LYS A 156 17.56 7.63 4.46
C LYS A 156 16.22 8.27 4.83
N ALA A 157 15.90 9.43 4.24
CA ALA A 157 14.62 10.10 4.47
C ALA A 157 13.43 9.21 4.09
N ARG A 158 13.50 8.51 2.95
CA ARG A 158 12.45 7.58 2.50
C ARG A 158 12.30 6.35 3.40
N ILE A 159 13.41 5.78 3.88
CA ILE A 159 13.36 4.65 4.82
C ILE A 159 12.75 5.10 6.14
N ASN A 160 13.19 6.25 6.67
CA ASN A 160 12.74 6.79 7.95
C ASN A 160 11.30 7.32 7.94
N SER A 161 10.71 7.57 6.77
CA SER A 161 9.30 7.96 6.64
C SER A 161 8.33 6.80 6.90
N GLN A 162 8.81 5.56 6.91
CA GLN A 162 8.02 4.37 7.20
C GLN A 162 8.12 3.97 8.68
N ILE A 163 7.15 3.18 9.16
CA ILE A 163 7.26 2.55 10.47
C ILE A 163 8.50 1.66 10.50
N PRO A 164 9.38 1.77 11.53
CA PRO A 164 10.58 0.96 11.63
C PRO A 164 10.27 -0.54 11.54
N LEU A 165 11.07 -1.29 10.76
CA LEU A 165 10.87 -2.73 10.53
C LEU A 165 10.82 -3.53 11.84
N LYS A 166 11.61 -3.16 12.85
CA LYS A 166 11.56 -3.77 14.19
C LYS A 166 10.17 -3.62 14.84
N LYS A 167 9.49 -2.49 14.65
CA LYS A 167 8.13 -2.30 15.17
C LYS A 167 7.11 -3.10 14.35
N LYS A 168 7.28 -3.19 13.03
CA LYS A 168 6.42 -4.03 12.19
C LYS A 168 6.53 -5.50 12.57
N SER A 169 7.75 -6.02 12.76
CA SER A 169 7.98 -7.42 13.13
C SER A 169 7.53 -7.78 14.56
N ALA A 170 7.42 -6.82 15.47
CA ALA A 170 6.90 -7.04 16.82
C ALA A 170 5.36 -7.13 16.86
N ASN A 171 4.68 -6.64 15.80
CA ASN A 171 3.22 -6.64 15.68
C ASN A 171 2.69 -7.64 14.63
N GLY A 172 3.60 -8.45 14.05
CA GLY A 172 3.29 -9.48 13.05
C GLY A 172 3.13 -10.89 13.58
#